data_eafbaa08777143a0fd055f57a10eddb3
#
_entry.id   eafbaa08777143a0fd055f57a10eddb3
#
_cell.length_a   1.000
_cell.length_b   1.000
_cell.length_c   1.000
_cell.angle_alpha   90.00
_cell.angle_beta   90.00
_cell.angle_gamma   90.00
#
_symmetry.space_group_name_H-M   'P 1'
#
loop_
_entity.id
_entity.type
_entity.pdbx_description
1 polymer ?
#
loop_
_entity_poly.entity_id
_entity_poly.type
_entity_poly.pdbx_seq_one_letter_code
_entity_poly.pdbx_strand_id
1 'polypeptide(L)'
;MFGKAFHKKNRKVETSLIEEFSYPKLGPGQLWEITAGEFEKLGGKIIKNAKVTKILKNGENQLTGVVYVSDGKEQTFEGDYVISSMPVKDLVEGMNDVPEQYLAIAKGLPYRDYMTVGVLVPHLNLKNETKTKTIGNIVPDDWVYVHDRNVKMGRFQIYNNWSPYLVKDIEHTVWIGLEYFCNEGDEMWSMSDDDFGKLGISEMVKMKLINSESEVLDYHVERVKKAYPAYFDTYEHMDDLRNYLNTIPNLYCVGRNGQHRYNNIDHSMCTAFETVHNIINNISSKENIWNVNTEKEYHESK
;
A
#
# COMPACT_ATOMS: atom_id res chain seq x y z
N MET A 1 16.24 35.04 41.91
CA MET A 1 16.18 35.01 40.45
C MET A 1 15.93 33.59 40.02
N PHE A 2 14.71 33.22 39.67
CA PHE A 2 14.33 31.85 39.34
C PHE A 2 14.35 31.69 37.82
N GLY A 3 15.30 30.87 37.32
CA GLY A 3 15.32 30.45 35.92
C GLY A 3 14.27 29.38 35.67
N LYS A 4 13.27 29.67 34.86
CA LYS A 4 12.30 28.69 34.35
C LYS A 4 12.96 27.80 33.32
N ALA A 5 13.17 26.54 33.66
CA ALA A 5 13.51 25.50 32.68
C ALA A 5 12.31 25.25 31.74
N PHE A 6 12.45 25.59 30.47
CA PHE A 6 11.50 25.24 29.45
C PHE A 6 11.65 23.73 29.15
N HIS A 7 10.71 22.93 29.59
CA HIS A 7 10.55 21.56 29.10
C HIS A 7 10.14 21.64 27.62
N LYS A 8 11.05 21.26 26.73
CA LYS A 8 10.70 20.90 25.36
C LYS A 8 9.75 19.70 25.42
N LYS A 9 8.46 19.93 25.25
CA LYS A 9 7.51 18.86 24.90
C LYS A 9 8.00 18.24 23.59
N ASN A 10 8.36 16.96 23.62
CA ASN A 10 8.52 16.15 22.40
C ASN A 10 7.17 16.21 21.65
N ARG A 11 7.09 17.03 20.61
CA ARG A 11 6.03 16.92 19.63
C ARG A 11 6.27 15.58 18.93
N LYS A 12 5.32 14.65 19.03
CA LYS A 12 5.24 13.51 18.11
C LYS A 12 5.18 14.11 16.71
N VAL A 13 6.16 13.79 15.90
CA VAL A 13 6.16 14.17 14.48
C VAL A 13 5.12 13.28 13.83
N GLU A 14 4.08 13.86 13.26
CA GLU A 14 3.11 13.11 12.45
C GLU A 14 3.81 12.62 11.18
N THR A 15 3.64 11.35 10.86
CA THR A 15 4.31 10.65 9.74
C THR A 15 3.95 11.26 8.36
N SER A 16 2.89 12.06 8.31
CA SER A 16 2.42 12.76 7.09
C SER A 16 3.18 14.04 6.74
N LEU A 17 4.10 14.51 7.60
CA LEU A 17 4.85 15.77 7.41
C LEU A 17 6.33 15.50 7.10
N ILE A 18 6.60 14.56 6.21
CA ILE A 18 7.97 14.32 5.72
C ILE A 18 8.30 15.42 4.69
N GLU A 19 9.26 16.28 5.03
CA GLU A 19 9.70 17.38 4.18
C GLU A 19 10.70 16.94 3.09
N GLU A 20 11.50 15.91 3.37
CA GLU A 20 12.50 15.36 2.44
C GLU A 20 12.49 13.83 2.49
N PHE A 21 12.56 13.21 1.33
CA PHE A 21 12.66 11.75 1.20
C PHE A 21 13.37 11.37 -0.11
N SER A 22 13.94 10.16 -0.12
CA SER A 22 14.53 9.59 -1.34
C SER A 22 13.44 8.94 -2.19
N TYR A 23 13.46 9.24 -3.49
CA TYR A 23 12.52 8.67 -4.44
C TYR A 23 13.28 7.99 -5.59
N PRO A 24 12.96 6.73 -5.96
CA PRO A 24 13.64 6.05 -7.05
C PRO A 24 13.38 6.74 -8.39
N LYS A 25 14.41 6.79 -9.23
CA LYS A 25 14.38 7.50 -10.53
C LYS A 25 13.15 7.15 -11.38
N LEU A 26 12.82 5.87 -11.47
CA LEU A 26 11.68 5.34 -12.25
C LEU A 26 10.50 4.91 -11.36
N GLY A 27 10.35 5.55 -10.20
CA GLY A 27 9.29 5.25 -9.25
C GLY A 27 9.63 4.09 -8.30
N PRO A 28 8.77 3.83 -7.28
CA PRO A 28 9.03 2.80 -6.25
C PRO A 28 9.20 1.39 -6.82
N GLY A 29 8.58 1.08 -7.96
CA GLY A 29 8.70 -0.21 -8.65
C GLY A 29 10.14 -0.54 -9.04
N GLN A 30 10.96 0.47 -9.41
CA GLN A 30 12.37 0.27 -9.75
C GLN A 30 13.17 -0.38 -8.62
N LEU A 31 12.94 0.02 -7.37
CA LEU A 31 13.60 -0.57 -6.21
C LEU A 31 13.32 -2.08 -6.13
N TRP A 32 12.07 -2.46 -6.32
CA TRP A 32 11.64 -3.85 -6.23
C TRP A 32 12.10 -4.70 -7.42
N GLU A 33 12.13 -4.14 -8.62
CA GLU A 33 12.66 -4.82 -9.80
C GLU A 33 14.16 -5.13 -9.65
N ILE A 34 14.94 -4.16 -9.15
CA ILE A 34 16.37 -4.36 -8.88
C ILE A 34 16.56 -5.40 -7.77
N THR A 35 15.80 -5.29 -6.68
CA THR A 35 15.86 -6.24 -5.56
C THR A 35 15.51 -7.66 -6.00
N ALA A 36 14.47 -7.81 -6.83
CA ALA A 36 14.08 -9.10 -7.40
C ALA A 36 15.21 -9.69 -8.26
N GLY A 37 15.83 -8.88 -9.12
CA GLY A 37 16.95 -9.33 -9.93
C GLY A 37 18.17 -9.79 -9.10
N GLU A 38 18.50 -9.08 -8.02
CA GLU A 38 19.58 -9.51 -7.12
C GLU A 38 19.21 -10.79 -6.34
N PHE A 39 17.95 -10.91 -5.90
CA PHE A 39 17.45 -12.11 -5.25
C PHE A 39 17.56 -13.35 -6.16
N GLU A 40 17.18 -13.24 -7.43
CA GLU A 40 17.31 -14.34 -8.41
C GLU A 40 18.78 -14.69 -8.68
N LYS A 41 19.70 -13.71 -8.76
CA LYS A 41 21.16 -13.95 -8.90
C LYS A 41 21.74 -14.73 -7.71
N LEU A 42 21.17 -14.55 -6.52
CA LEU A 42 21.52 -15.32 -5.32
C LEU A 42 20.89 -16.72 -5.27
N GLY A 43 20.17 -17.13 -6.30
CA GLY A 43 19.51 -18.44 -6.40
C GLY A 43 18.07 -18.46 -5.88
N GLY A 44 17.51 -17.31 -5.51
CA GLY A 44 16.12 -17.18 -5.14
C GLY A 44 15.18 -17.44 -6.32
N LYS A 45 13.95 -17.88 -6.06
CA LYS A 45 12.93 -18.14 -7.08
C LYS A 45 11.74 -17.23 -6.89
N ILE A 46 11.33 -16.52 -7.93
CA ILE A 46 10.12 -15.68 -7.95
C ILE A 46 9.08 -16.36 -8.86
N ILE A 47 7.88 -16.58 -8.33
CA ILE A 47 6.75 -17.15 -9.06
C ILE A 47 5.69 -16.05 -9.18
N LYS A 48 5.56 -15.49 -10.37
CA LYS A 48 4.57 -14.44 -10.68
C LYS A 48 3.24 -15.07 -11.10
N ASN A 49 2.17 -14.26 -11.06
CA ASN A 49 0.80 -14.71 -11.41
C ASN A 49 0.37 -15.95 -10.62
N ALA A 50 0.84 -16.04 -9.36
CA ALA A 50 0.60 -17.15 -8.46
C ALA A 50 -0.16 -16.68 -7.23
N LYS A 51 -1.39 -17.13 -7.06
CA LYS A 51 -2.23 -16.81 -5.90
C LYS A 51 -2.14 -17.95 -4.90
N VAL A 52 -1.62 -17.69 -3.69
CA VAL A 52 -1.68 -18.63 -2.57
C VAL A 52 -3.13 -18.79 -2.12
N THR A 53 -3.58 -20.03 -2.01
CA THR A 53 -4.97 -20.40 -1.68
C THR A 53 -5.09 -21.25 -0.42
N LYS A 54 -4.02 -21.98 -0.05
CA LYS A 54 -4.00 -22.81 1.18
C LYS A 54 -2.64 -22.72 1.85
N ILE A 55 -2.66 -22.80 3.17
CA ILE A 55 -1.48 -22.85 4.01
C ILE A 55 -1.41 -24.23 4.64
N LEU A 56 -0.32 -24.95 4.38
CA LEU A 56 -0.15 -26.33 4.83
C LEU A 56 0.48 -26.35 6.22
N LYS A 57 -0.13 -27.09 7.13
CA LYS A 57 0.31 -27.25 8.53
C LYS A 57 0.36 -28.71 8.93
N ASN A 58 1.38 -29.11 9.68
CA ASN A 58 1.50 -30.44 10.24
C ASN A 58 0.81 -30.56 11.63
N GLY A 59 0.81 -31.76 12.21
CA GLY A 59 0.21 -32.04 13.52
C GLY A 59 0.92 -31.37 14.71
N GLU A 60 2.12 -30.79 14.50
CA GLU A 60 2.92 -30.11 15.52
C GLU A 60 2.74 -28.56 15.46
N ASN A 61 1.70 -28.10 14.84
CA ASN A 61 1.40 -26.67 14.63
C ASN A 61 2.48 -25.91 13.85
N GLN A 62 3.24 -26.57 12.98
CA GLN A 62 4.23 -25.96 12.10
C GLN A 62 3.72 -25.90 10.68
N LEU A 63 4.02 -24.81 9.97
CA LEU A 63 3.74 -24.71 8.55
C LEU A 63 4.78 -25.51 7.77
N THR A 64 4.31 -26.22 6.73
CA THR A 64 5.16 -27.05 5.87
C THR A 64 5.23 -26.54 4.45
N GLY A 65 4.40 -25.58 4.09
CA GLY A 65 4.38 -24.99 2.76
C GLY A 65 3.06 -24.31 2.45
N VAL A 66 2.85 -24.05 1.18
CA VAL A 66 1.67 -23.38 0.65
C VAL A 66 1.18 -24.08 -0.62
N VAL A 67 -0.13 -23.99 -0.88
CA VAL A 67 -0.70 -24.30 -2.19
C VAL A 67 -0.99 -22.99 -2.89
N TYR A 68 -0.58 -22.87 -4.13
CA TYR A 68 -0.86 -21.69 -4.96
C TYR A 68 -1.45 -22.10 -6.32
N VAL A 69 -2.21 -21.21 -6.91
CA VAL A 69 -2.77 -21.36 -8.25
C VAL A 69 -2.00 -20.47 -9.20
N SER A 70 -1.43 -21.07 -10.24
CA SER A 70 -0.81 -20.38 -11.37
C SER A 70 -1.28 -21.00 -12.67
N ASP A 71 -1.68 -20.19 -13.64
CA ASP A 71 -2.25 -20.64 -14.92
C ASP A 71 -3.40 -21.65 -14.77
N GLY A 72 -4.27 -21.42 -13.77
CA GLY A 72 -5.42 -22.28 -13.47
C GLY A 72 -5.08 -23.63 -12.85
N LYS A 73 -3.83 -23.88 -12.48
CA LYS A 73 -3.38 -25.15 -11.87
C LYS A 73 -2.94 -24.95 -10.41
N GLU A 74 -3.40 -25.82 -9.54
CA GLU A 74 -2.88 -25.89 -8.17
C GLU A 74 -1.47 -26.52 -8.19
N GLN A 75 -0.57 -25.88 -7.44
CA GLN A 75 0.80 -26.32 -7.20
C GLN A 75 1.13 -26.17 -5.74
N THR A 76 2.04 -27.00 -5.23
CA THR A 76 2.51 -26.93 -3.84
C THR A 76 3.96 -26.46 -3.81
N PHE A 77 4.26 -25.60 -2.84
CA PHE A 77 5.62 -25.19 -2.52
C PHE A 77 5.89 -25.47 -1.04
N GLU A 78 6.88 -26.29 -0.77
CA GLU A 78 7.29 -26.66 0.60
C GLU A 78 8.39 -25.71 1.09
N GLY A 79 8.44 -25.46 2.41
CA GLY A 79 9.43 -24.61 3.03
C GLY A 79 9.41 -24.70 4.55
N ASP A 80 10.56 -24.41 5.17
CA ASP A 80 10.76 -24.48 6.62
C ASP A 80 10.16 -23.27 7.35
N TYR A 81 10.08 -22.13 6.69
CA TYR A 81 9.53 -20.87 7.19
C TYR A 81 8.53 -20.27 6.21
N VAL A 82 7.48 -19.66 6.72
CA VAL A 82 6.51 -18.89 5.94
C VAL A 82 6.53 -17.44 6.41
N ILE A 83 6.98 -16.56 5.54
CA ILE A 83 6.94 -15.10 5.73
C ILE A 83 5.80 -14.57 4.86
N SER A 84 4.71 -14.14 5.50
CA SER A 84 3.49 -13.73 4.80
C SER A 84 3.32 -12.21 4.82
N SER A 85 3.28 -11.60 3.64
CA SER A 85 2.85 -10.22 3.43
C SER A 85 1.42 -10.12 2.87
N MET A 86 0.77 -11.26 2.63
CA MET A 86 -0.62 -11.29 2.15
C MET A 86 -1.58 -10.75 3.22
N PRO A 87 -2.79 -10.28 2.85
CA PRO A 87 -3.78 -9.87 3.83
C PRO A 87 -3.98 -10.95 4.90
N VAL A 88 -3.85 -10.58 6.18
CA VAL A 88 -3.96 -11.54 7.28
C VAL A 88 -5.29 -12.30 7.28
N LYS A 89 -6.36 -11.68 6.80
CA LYS A 89 -7.64 -12.33 6.52
C LYS A 89 -7.47 -13.52 5.58
N ASP A 90 -6.84 -13.32 4.43
CA ASP A 90 -6.65 -14.35 3.41
C ASP A 90 -5.70 -15.46 3.91
N LEU A 91 -4.67 -15.08 4.68
CA LEU A 91 -3.77 -16.03 5.34
C LEU A 91 -4.54 -16.98 6.25
N VAL A 92 -5.37 -16.45 7.14
CA VAL A 92 -6.13 -17.22 8.12
C VAL A 92 -7.23 -18.06 7.45
N GLU A 93 -7.92 -17.52 6.46
CA GLU A 93 -8.91 -18.27 5.67
C GLU A 93 -8.29 -19.42 4.86
N GLY A 94 -7.01 -19.25 4.46
CA GLY A 94 -6.25 -20.31 3.78
C GLY A 94 -5.70 -21.41 4.70
N MET A 95 -5.74 -21.23 6.01
CA MET A 95 -5.30 -22.23 6.98
C MET A 95 -6.41 -23.26 7.29
N ASN A 96 -6.02 -24.52 7.45
CA ASN A 96 -6.89 -25.52 8.04
C ASN A 96 -6.83 -25.46 9.59
N ASP A 97 -7.88 -25.93 10.26
CA ASP A 97 -7.95 -26.10 11.71
C ASP A 97 -7.73 -24.81 12.53
N VAL A 98 -8.19 -23.67 12.00
CA VAL A 98 -8.24 -22.43 12.75
C VAL A 98 -9.45 -22.45 13.68
N PRO A 99 -9.29 -22.19 14.99
CA PRO A 99 -10.43 -22.07 15.89
C PRO A 99 -11.40 -20.98 15.41
N GLU A 100 -12.71 -21.26 15.49
CA GLU A 100 -13.78 -20.44 14.92
C GLU A 100 -13.70 -18.96 15.36
N GLN A 101 -13.32 -18.70 16.61
CA GLN A 101 -13.17 -17.35 17.14
C GLN A 101 -12.13 -16.52 16.36
N TYR A 102 -10.97 -17.10 16.01
CA TYR A 102 -9.92 -16.39 15.25
C TYR A 102 -10.27 -16.27 13.77
N LEU A 103 -10.96 -17.28 13.24
CA LEU A 103 -11.47 -17.22 11.87
C LEU A 103 -12.53 -16.10 11.73
N ALA A 104 -13.40 -15.95 12.73
CA ALA A 104 -14.41 -14.88 12.74
C ALA A 104 -13.74 -13.50 12.82
N ILE A 105 -12.72 -13.31 13.66
CA ILE A 105 -11.95 -12.07 13.73
C ILE A 105 -11.35 -11.76 12.36
N ALA A 106 -10.64 -12.70 11.76
CA ALA A 106 -9.96 -12.51 10.49
C ALA A 106 -10.95 -12.17 9.35
N LYS A 107 -12.07 -12.87 9.25
CA LYS A 107 -13.14 -12.62 8.27
C LYS A 107 -13.74 -11.23 8.40
N GLY A 108 -13.86 -10.73 9.62
CA GLY A 108 -14.44 -9.41 9.90
C GLY A 108 -13.47 -8.25 9.73
N LEU A 109 -12.15 -8.48 9.51
CA LEU A 109 -11.19 -7.40 9.32
C LEU A 109 -11.50 -6.61 8.05
N PRO A 110 -11.78 -5.30 8.16
CA PRO A 110 -12.16 -4.48 7.04
C PRO A 110 -10.95 -3.96 6.28
N TYR A 111 -11.15 -3.75 4.99
CA TYR A 111 -10.20 -3.07 4.10
C TYR A 111 -10.93 -2.00 3.30
N ARG A 112 -10.20 -1.04 2.82
CA ARG A 112 -10.65 -0.12 1.80
C ARG A 112 -9.88 -0.39 0.52
N ASP A 113 -10.61 -0.50 -0.57
CA ASP A 113 -10.06 -0.64 -1.90
C ASP A 113 -9.73 0.73 -2.50
N TYR A 114 -8.99 0.72 -3.58
CA TYR A 114 -8.47 1.91 -4.20
C TYR A 114 -8.53 1.77 -5.72
N MET A 115 -8.95 2.83 -6.38
CA MET A 115 -8.90 2.95 -7.82
C MET A 115 -8.15 4.22 -8.20
N THR A 116 -7.42 4.16 -9.30
CA THR A 116 -6.74 5.34 -9.84
C THR A 116 -6.92 5.44 -11.33
N VAL A 117 -7.02 6.68 -11.81
CA VAL A 117 -6.96 7.01 -13.22
C VAL A 117 -5.71 7.84 -13.47
N GLY A 118 -4.73 7.28 -14.15
CA GLY A 118 -3.63 8.05 -14.72
C GLY A 118 -4.12 8.77 -15.96
N VAL A 119 -3.91 10.07 -16.07
CA VAL A 119 -4.33 10.90 -17.21
C VAL A 119 -3.14 11.68 -17.73
N LEU A 120 -2.86 11.59 -19.03
CA LEU A 120 -1.84 12.36 -19.73
C LEU A 120 -2.49 13.54 -20.42
N VAL A 121 -2.00 14.76 -20.11
CA VAL A 121 -2.48 16.02 -20.70
C VAL A 121 -1.31 16.88 -21.16
N PRO A 122 -1.49 17.81 -22.11
CA PRO A 122 -0.42 18.72 -22.53
C PRO A 122 -0.07 19.73 -21.43
N HIS A 123 -1.00 20.12 -20.58
CA HIS A 123 -0.78 21.07 -19.49
C HIS A 123 -1.91 20.95 -18.45
N LEU A 124 -1.67 21.52 -17.27
CA LEU A 124 -2.69 21.78 -16.26
C LEU A 124 -2.95 23.29 -16.18
N ASN A 125 -4.19 23.68 -15.86
CA ASN A 125 -4.55 25.08 -15.64
C ASN A 125 -4.03 25.62 -14.28
N LEU A 126 -3.46 24.76 -13.44
CA LEU A 126 -2.83 25.13 -12.17
C LEU A 126 -1.53 25.90 -12.46
N LYS A 127 -1.47 27.16 -12.01
CA LYS A 127 -0.30 28.00 -12.19
C LYS A 127 0.64 27.91 -10.99
N ASN A 128 1.93 27.82 -11.26
CA ASN A 128 2.94 27.96 -10.22
C ASN A 128 3.11 29.43 -9.83
N GLU A 129 2.51 29.83 -8.72
CA GLU A 129 2.63 31.18 -8.15
C GLU A 129 3.71 31.24 -7.06
N THR A 130 4.48 30.16 -6.87
CA THR A 130 5.53 30.04 -5.86
C THR A 130 6.89 30.46 -6.41
N LYS A 131 7.90 30.48 -5.53
CA LYS A 131 9.31 30.70 -5.92
C LYS A 131 10.02 29.39 -6.32
N THR A 132 9.41 28.25 -6.10
CA THR A 132 9.94 26.93 -6.43
C THR A 132 9.89 26.72 -7.93
N LYS A 133 11.04 26.47 -8.53
CA LYS A 133 11.12 26.20 -9.98
C LYS A 133 10.77 24.73 -10.25
N THR A 134 9.88 24.51 -11.20
CA THR A 134 9.50 23.18 -11.69
C THR A 134 9.70 23.11 -13.20
N ILE A 135 9.82 21.92 -13.75
CA ILE A 135 9.87 21.71 -15.20
C ILE A 135 8.47 22.04 -15.76
N GLY A 136 8.42 22.79 -16.87
CA GLY A 136 7.15 23.22 -17.44
C GLY A 136 6.36 24.24 -16.60
N ASN A 137 6.98 24.81 -15.55
CA ASN A 137 6.34 25.73 -14.60
C ASN A 137 5.03 25.20 -13.97
N ILE A 138 4.96 23.89 -13.73
CA ILE A 138 3.85 23.23 -13.07
C ILE A 138 3.84 23.62 -11.59
N VAL A 139 2.65 23.69 -10.96
CA VAL A 139 2.54 23.86 -9.51
C VAL A 139 3.43 22.82 -8.77
N PRO A 140 4.25 23.24 -7.77
CA PRO A 140 5.25 22.36 -7.15
C PRO A 140 4.67 21.44 -6.05
N ASP A 141 3.45 20.96 -6.25
CA ASP A 141 2.79 20.02 -5.35
C ASP A 141 2.86 18.60 -5.94
N ASP A 142 3.39 17.67 -5.17
CA ASP A 142 3.43 16.26 -5.55
C ASP A 142 2.07 15.60 -5.34
N TRP A 143 1.34 16.03 -4.31
CA TRP A 143 0.16 15.38 -3.80
C TRP A 143 -0.87 16.39 -3.28
N VAL A 144 -2.08 16.36 -3.81
CA VAL A 144 -3.14 17.32 -3.49
C VAL A 144 -4.39 16.60 -3.02
N TYR A 145 -4.87 16.91 -1.81
CA TYR A 145 -6.16 16.42 -1.31
C TYR A 145 -7.31 17.26 -1.84
N VAL A 146 -8.38 16.59 -2.26
CA VAL A 146 -9.56 17.23 -2.83
C VAL A 146 -10.68 17.22 -1.79
N HIS A 147 -11.09 18.43 -1.37
CA HIS A 147 -12.18 18.62 -0.40
C HIS A 147 -13.46 19.15 -1.05
N ASP A 148 -13.60 19.04 -2.37
CA ASP A 148 -14.81 19.47 -3.10
C ASP A 148 -15.86 18.34 -3.06
N ARG A 149 -17.04 18.63 -2.47
CA ARG A 149 -18.17 17.69 -2.36
C ARG A 149 -18.84 17.36 -3.69
N ASN A 150 -18.52 18.09 -4.75
CA ASN A 150 -19.09 17.88 -6.07
C ASN A 150 -18.34 16.85 -6.91
N VAL A 151 -17.21 16.35 -6.45
CA VAL A 151 -16.40 15.31 -7.09
C VAL A 151 -16.23 14.11 -6.17
N LYS A 152 -16.01 12.95 -6.75
CA LYS A 152 -15.74 11.71 -6.02
C LYS A 152 -14.22 11.50 -5.78
N MET A 153 -13.39 12.21 -6.54
CA MET A 153 -11.93 12.22 -6.39
C MET A 153 -11.53 12.66 -4.98
N GLY A 154 -10.77 11.83 -4.28
CA GLY A 154 -10.28 12.14 -2.93
C GLY A 154 -8.96 12.91 -2.93
N ARG A 155 -8.10 12.64 -3.92
CA ARG A 155 -6.82 13.31 -4.10
C ARG A 155 -6.26 13.08 -5.51
N PHE A 156 -5.24 13.84 -5.89
CA PHE A 156 -4.49 13.59 -7.11
C PHE A 156 -2.99 13.80 -6.90
N GLN A 157 -2.20 13.20 -7.78
CA GLN A 157 -0.74 13.29 -7.78
C GLN A 157 -0.26 13.84 -9.12
N ILE A 158 0.81 14.66 -9.09
CA ILE A 158 1.47 15.16 -10.29
C ILE A 158 2.80 14.42 -10.41
N TYR A 159 2.85 13.38 -11.25
CA TYR A 159 4.03 12.51 -11.35
C TYR A 159 5.28 13.21 -11.88
N ASN A 160 5.13 14.28 -12.64
CA ASN A 160 6.25 15.12 -13.10
C ASN A 160 7.11 15.64 -11.92
N ASN A 161 6.47 15.96 -10.79
CA ASN A 161 7.16 16.48 -9.61
C ASN A 161 7.85 15.39 -8.79
N TRP A 162 7.28 14.17 -8.75
CA TRP A 162 7.91 13.04 -8.05
C TRP A 162 9.25 12.65 -8.67
N SER A 163 9.32 12.54 -10.00
CA SER A 163 10.55 12.33 -10.72
C SER A 163 10.41 12.74 -12.17
N PRO A 164 11.38 13.50 -12.72
CA PRO A 164 11.35 13.94 -14.12
C PRO A 164 11.46 12.78 -15.11
N TYR A 165 11.80 11.57 -14.65
CA TYR A 165 11.95 10.39 -15.48
C TYR A 165 10.69 9.55 -15.60
N LEU A 166 9.61 9.91 -14.88
CA LEU A 166 8.32 9.22 -14.95
C LEU A 166 7.50 9.63 -16.18
N VAL A 167 7.84 10.74 -16.81
CA VAL A 167 7.11 11.29 -17.96
C VAL A 167 8.03 11.37 -19.16
N LYS A 168 7.62 10.76 -20.28
CA LYS A 168 8.45 10.64 -21.47
C LYS A 168 8.76 12.00 -22.12
N ASP A 169 7.78 12.87 -22.19
CA ASP A 169 7.89 14.25 -22.72
C ASP A 169 7.54 15.25 -21.62
N ILE A 170 8.47 15.40 -20.67
CA ILE A 170 8.23 16.18 -19.46
C ILE A 170 8.09 17.68 -19.72
N GLU A 171 8.61 18.19 -20.85
CA GLU A 171 8.53 19.63 -21.19
C GLU A 171 7.17 20.01 -21.77
N HIS A 172 6.46 19.05 -22.38
CA HIS A 172 5.22 19.31 -23.12
C HIS A 172 4.02 18.51 -22.61
N THR A 173 4.20 17.64 -21.60
CA THR A 173 3.09 16.85 -21.05
C THR A 173 3.14 16.75 -19.54
N VAL A 174 1.97 16.57 -18.93
CA VAL A 174 1.77 16.31 -17.52
C VAL A 174 1.07 14.98 -17.34
N TRP A 175 1.64 14.11 -16.51
CA TRP A 175 1.02 12.87 -16.08
C TRP A 175 0.47 13.07 -14.68
N ILE A 176 -0.86 12.99 -14.54
CA ILE A 176 -1.58 13.18 -13.27
C ILE A 176 -2.30 11.88 -12.90
N GLY A 177 -2.20 11.47 -11.64
CA GLY A 177 -2.92 10.31 -11.09
C GLY A 177 -4.07 10.76 -10.21
N LEU A 178 -5.30 10.42 -10.59
CA LEU A 178 -6.52 10.72 -9.87
C LEU A 178 -6.89 9.54 -8.97
N GLU A 179 -7.11 9.77 -7.69
CA GLU A 179 -7.28 8.71 -6.70
C GLU A 179 -8.67 8.69 -6.09
N TYR A 180 -9.24 7.49 -6.02
CA TYR A 180 -10.58 7.22 -5.55
C TYR A 180 -10.57 6.11 -4.50
N PHE A 181 -11.22 6.36 -3.37
CA PHE A 181 -11.41 5.38 -2.31
C PHE A 181 -12.77 4.73 -2.47
N CYS A 182 -12.79 3.42 -2.54
CA CYS A 182 -13.98 2.63 -2.82
C CYS A 182 -13.95 1.29 -2.08
N ASN A 183 -14.97 0.49 -2.28
CA ASN A 183 -14.99 -0.90 -1.83
C ASN A 183 -15.37 -1.81 -3.00
N GLU A 184 -14.83 -3.03 -3.01
CA GLU A 184 -15.22 -4.05 -3.99
C GLU A 184 -16.75 -4.24 -3.97
N GLY A 185 -17.36 -4.12 -5.15
CA GLY A 185 -18.81 -4.28 -5.33
C GLY A 185 -19.62 -2.99 -5.24
N ASP A 186 -19.03 -1.84 -4.90
CA ASP A 186 -19.74 -0.56 -4.99
C ASP A 186 -19.90 -0.08 -6.46
N GLU A 187 -20.65 1.02 -6.63
CA GLU A 187 -20.94 1.57 -7.96
C GLU A 187 -19.67 1.93 -8.74
N MET A 188 -18.71 2.63 -8.10
CA MET A 188 -17.45 3.02 -8.76
C MET A 188 -16.59 1.82 -9.13
N TRP A 189 -16.46 0.87 -8.20
CA TRP A 189 -15.68 -0.34 -8.43
C TRP A 189 -16.21 -1.15 -9.62
N SER A 190 -17.53 -1.16 -9.80
CA SER A 190 -18.23 -1.94 -10.82
C SER A 190 -18.28 -1.28 -12.21
N MET A 191 -17.83 -0.02 -12.33
CA MET A 191 -17.73 0.66 -13.62
C MET A 191 -16.75 -0.06 -14.55
N SER A 192 -16.98 0.04 -15.87
CA SER A 192 -15.96 -0.31 -16.85
C SER A 192 -14.74 0.64 -16.74
N ASP A 193 -13.58 0.24 -17.23
CA ASP A 193 -12.39 1.10 -17.23
C ASP A 193 -12.64 2.39 -18.04
N ASP A 194 -13.36 2.26 -19.15
CA ASP A 194 -13.73 3.40 -19.99
C ASP A 194 -14.66 4.38 -19.26
N ASP A 195 -15.71 3.89 -18.60
CA ASP A 195 -16.64 4.75 -17.86
C ASP A 195 -15.95 5.41 -16.65
N PHE A 196 -15.11 4.67 -15.95
CA PHE A 196 -14.37 5.21 -14.81
C PHE A 196 -13.30 6.21 -15.24
N GLY A 197 -12.60 5.97 -16.36
CA GLY A 197 -11.68 6.93 -16.96
C GLY A 197 -12.39 8.24 -17.35
N LYS A 198 -13.55 8.13 -18.02
CA LYS A 198 -14.39 9.29 -18.35
C LYS A 198 -14.88 10.05 -17.11
N LEU A 199 -15.25 9.34 -16.04
CA LEU A 199 -15.59 9.99 -14.77
C LEU A 199 -14.44 10.86 -14.28
N GLY A 200 -13.22 10.31 -14.20
CA GLY A 200 -12.03 11.04 -13.76
C GLY A 200 -11.74 12.27 -14.62
N ILE A 201 -11.79 12.11 -15.95
CA ILE A 201 -11.57 13.20 -16.90
C ILE A 201 -12.63 14.29 -16.74
N SER A 202 -13.91 13.92 -16.59
CA SER A 202 -15.00 14.89 -16.38
C SER A 202 -14.82 15.66 -15.07
N GLU A 203 -14.32 15.03 -14.01
CA GLU A 203 -14.01 15.70 -12.76
C GLU A 203 -12.82 16.65 -12.89
N MET A 204 -11.79 16.33 -13.68
CA MET A 204 -10.72 17.29 -14.02
C MET A 204 -11.24 18.56 -14.69
N VAL A 205 -12.18 18.41 -15.64
CA VAL A 205 -12.83 19.57 -16.29
C VAL A 205 -13.66 20.37 -15.27
N LYS A 206 -14.45 19.68 -14.44
CA LYS A 206 -15.28 20.30 -13.41
C LYS A 206 -14.47 21.08 -12.39
N MET A 207 -13.31 20.55 -11.99
CA MET A 207 -12.35 21.21 -11.10
C MET A 207 -11.49 22.27 -11.82
N LYS A 208 -11.65 22.43 -13.12
CA LYS A 208 -10.87 23.34 -13.97
C LYS A 208 -9.36 23.02 -13.97
N LEU A 209 -8.98 21.78 -13.77
CA LEU A 209 -7.60 21.32 -13.95
C LEU A 209 -7.22 21.33 -15.44
N ILE A 210 -8.19 21.07 -16.32
CA ILE A 210 -8.14 21.19 -17.77
C ILE A 210 -9.40 21.93 -18.26
N ASN A 211 -9.41 22.43 -19.50
CA ASN A 211 -10.57 23.17 -20.01
C ASN A 211 -11.61 22.25 -20.67
N SER A 212 -11.16 21.14 -21.25
CA SER A 212 -12.00 20.23 -22.04
C SER A 212 -11.45 18.81 -21.98
N GLU A 213 -12.35 17.83 -22.06
CA GLU A 213 -11.99 16.41 -22.19
C GLU A 213 -11.12 16.12 -23.44
N SER A 214 -11.27 16.95 -24.50
CA SER A 214 -10.47 16.84 -25.74
C SER A 214 -8.98 17.15 -25.56
N GLU A 215 -8.57 17.72 -24.41
CA GLU A 215 -7.16 17.94 -24.08
C GLU A 215 -6.46 16.66 -23.60
N VAL A 216 -7.21 15.60 -23.28
CA VAL A 216 -6.63 14.34 -22.81
C VAL A 216 -5.98 13.60 -23.96
N LEU A 217 -4.69 13.30 -23.80
CA LEU A 217 -3.89 12.56 -24.77
C LEU A 217 -3.99 11.06 -24.60
N ASP A 218 -4.03 10.60 -23.34
CA ASP A 218 -4.13 9.18 -22.97
C ASP A 218 -4.60 9.04 -21.53
N TYR A 219 -5.15 7.88 -21.16
CA TYR A 219 -5.46 7.54 -19.78
C TYR A 219 -5.37 6.04 -19.52
N HIS A 220 -5.18 5.68 -18.25
CA HIS A 220 -5.10 4.31 -17.79
C HIS A 220 -5.78 4.16 -16.43
N VAL A 221 -6.49 3.04 -16.22
CA VAL A 221 -7.22 2.73 -14.98
C VAL A 221 -6.60 1.55 -14.27
N GLU A 222 -6.39 1.69 -12.96
CA GLU A 222 -5.92 0.61 -12.09
C GLU A 222 -6.84 0.43 -10.89
N ARG A 223 -7.04 -0.84 -10.50
CA ARG A 223 -7.79 -1.24 -9.30
C ARG A 223 -6.90 -2.00 -8.34
N VAL A 224 -6.87 -1.58 -7.10
CA VAL A 224 -6.09 -2.22 -6.04
C VAL A 224 -7.01 -2.67 -4.92
N LYS A 225 -7.19 -3.98 -4.80
CA LYS A 225 -7.96 -4.57 -3.70
C LYS A 225 -7.18 -4.53 -2.41
N LYS A 226 -7.88 -4.31 -1.29
CA LYS A 226 -7.32 -4.33 0.06
C LYS A 226 -6.12 -3.40 0.22
N ALA A 227 -6.20 -2.22 -0.39
CA ALA A 227 -5.11 -1.23 -0.40
C ALA A 227 -4.83 -0.67 1.00
N TYR A 228 -5.88 -0.48 1.79
CA TYR A 228 -5.79 0.11 3.13
C TYR A 228 -6.47 -0.77 4.17
N PRO A 229 -5.74 -1.33 5.16
CA PRO A 229 -6.33 -1.89 6.36
C PRO A 229 -7.14 -0.82 7.09
N ALA A 230 -8.35 -1.13 7.52
CA ALA A 230 -9.20 -0.22 8.28
C ALA A 230 -9.35 -0.67 9.74
N TYR A 231 -9.57 0.29 10.65
CA TYR A 231 -9.46 0.08 12.11
C TYR A 231 -10.82 0.16 12.81
N PHE A 232 -11.78 -0.62 12.29
CA PHE A 232 -13.11 -0.75 12.88
C PHE A 232 -13.58 -2.21 12.83
N ASP A 233 -14.82 -2.49 13.20
CA ASP A 233 -15.40 -3.84 13.29
C ASP A 233 -14.54 -4.78 14.16
N THR A 234 -14.12 -5.92 13.65
CA THR A 234 -13.35 -6.92 14.41
C THR A 234 -11.90 -6.52 14.71
N TYR A 235 -11.44 -5.35 14.23
CA TYR A 235 -10.08 -4.88 14.51
C TYR A 235 -9.79 -4.72 16.00
N GLU A 236 -10.79 -4.44 16.84
CA GLU A 236 -10.62 -4.38 18.30
C GLU A 236 -10.07 -5.69 18.89
N HIS A 237 -10.26 -6.83 18.19
CA HIS A 237 -9.75 -8.16 18.56
C HIS A 237 -8.47 -8.56 17.81
N MET A 238 -7.81 -7.61 17.12
CA MET A 238 -6.61 -7.91 16.34
C MET A 238 -5.46 -8.45 17.21
N ASP A 239 -5.36 -8.02 18.46
CA ASP A 239 -4.35 -8.53 19.39
C ASP A 239 -4.57 -10.02 19.72
N ASP A 240 -5.82 -10.48 19.82
CA ASP A 240 -6.15 -11.90 20.03
C ASP A 240 -5.72 -12.74 18.82
N LEU A 241 -6.02 -12.25 17.61
CA LEU A 241 -5.60 -12.90 16.37
C LEU A 241 -4.08 -12.94 16.25
N ARG A 242 -3.38 -11.85 16.56
CA ARG A 242 -1.91 -11.80 16.61
C ARG A 242 -1.34 -12.84 17.56
N ASN A 243 -1.88 -12.94 18.77
CA ASN A 243 -1.44 -13.90 19.76
C ASN A 243 -1.61 -15.34 19.26
N TYR A 244 -2.73 -15.66 18.61
CA TYR A 244 -2.95 -16.94 17.96
C TYR A 244 -1.91 -17.23 16.87
N LEU A 245 -1.70 -16.29 15.93
CA LEU A 245 -0.72 -16.45 14.86
C LEU A 245 0.71 -16.62 15.39
N ASN A 246 1.04 -15.97 16.51
CA ASN A 246 2.34 -16.12 17.16
C ASN A 246 2.56 -17.49 17.80
N THR A 247 1.51 -18.30 18.02
CA THR A 247 1.66 -19.71 18.47
C THR A 247 2.22 -20.62 17.38
N ILE A 248 2.19 -20.21 16.11
CA ILE A 248 2.75 -20.96 14.98
C ILE A 248 4.23 -20.56 14.84
N PRO A 249 5.18 -21.45 15.21
CA PRO A 249 6.56 -21.03 15.45
C PRO A 249 7.27 -20.50 14.20
N ASN A 250 7.01 -21.05 13.04
CA ASN A 250 7.66 -20.73 11.77
C ASN A 250 6.82 -19.86 10.83
N LEU A 251 5.75 -19.20 11.33
CA LEU A 251 4.97 -18.19 10.62
C LEU A 251 5.41 -16.78 11.03
N TYR A 252 5.65 -15.92 10.08
CA TYR A 252 5.94 -14.50 10.30
C TYR A 252 5.03 -13.64 9.43
N CYS A 253 4.29 -12.73 10.06
CA CYS A 253 3.42 -11.76 9.38
C CYS A 253 4.15 -10.43 9.25
N VAL A 254 4.34 -9.95 8.02
CA VAL A 254 5.12 -8.76 7.71
C VAL A 254 4.36 -7.78 6.81
N GLY A 255 4.74 -6.52 6.86
CA GLY A 255 4.19 -5.48 6.00
C GLY A 255 2.76 -5.08 6.35
N ARG A 256 2.25 -4.11 5.56
CA ARG A 256 0.95 -3.47 5.77
C ARG A 256 -0.20 -4.49 5.91
N ASN A 257 -0.34 -5.37 4.94
CA ASN A 257 -1.47 -6.30 4.88
C ASN A 257 -1.27 -7.54 5.75
N GLY A 258 -0.02 -8.02 5.89
CA GLY A 258 0.28 -9.17 6.76
C GLY A 258 0.06 -8.88 8.24
N GLN A 259 0.20 -7.61 8.66
CA GLN A 259 -0.06 -7.18 10.03
C GLN A 259 -1.40 -6.46 10.21
N HIS A 260 -2.19 -6.28 9.14
CA HIS A 260 -3.40 -5.46 9.13
C HIS A 260 -3.16 -4.08 9.78
N ARG A 261 -2.09 -3.41 9.37
CA ARG A 261 -1.67 -2.14 9.94
C ARG A 261 -1.22 -1.18 8.87
N TYR A 262 -1.78 0.04 8.88
CA TYR A 262 -1.30 1.08 7.97
C TYR A 262 0.16 1.38 8.25
N ASN A 263 0.98 1.31 7.22
CA ASN A 263 2.40 1.65 7.28
C ASN A 263 2.91 2.11 5.91
N ASN A 264 4.08 2.72 5.89
CA ASN A 264 4.79 3.09 4.68
C ASN A 264 5.73 1.95 4.23
N ILE A 265 6.37 2.12 3.07
CA ILE A 265 7.27 1.11 2.48
C ILE A 265 8.42 0.76 3.42
N ASP A 266 9.02 1.76 4.07
CA ASP A 266 10.11 1.61 5.04
C ASP A 266 9.72 0.72 6.22
N HIS A 267 8.55 0.93 6.81
CA HIS A 267 8.04 0.04 7.86
C HIS A 267 7.86 -1.39 7.37
N SER A 268 7.32 -1.58 6.15
CA SER A 268 7.18 -2.92 5.57
C SER A 268 8.55 -3.60 5.38
N MET A 269 9.56 -2.87 4.92
CA MET A 269 10.95 -3.37 4.81
C MET A 269 11.52 -3.72 6.18
N CYS A 270 11.34 -2.85 7.17
CA CYS A 270 11.83 -3.11 8.54
C CYS A 270 11.20 -4.37 9.15
N THR A 271 9.91 -4.64 8.93
CA THR A 271 9.29 -5.88 9.41
C THR A 271 9.94 -7.12 8.80
N ALA A 272 10.35 -7.05 7.53
CA ALA A 272 11.06 -8.14 6.86
C ALA A 272 12.49 -8.31 7.42
N PHE A 273 13.22 -7.23 7.67
CA PHE A 273 14.56 -7.27 8.25
C PHE A 273 14.53 -7.85 9.68
N GLU A 274 13.60 -7.42 10.53
CA GLU A 274 13.41 -7.97 11.87
C GLU A 274 13.06 -9.46 11.83
N THR A 275 12.25 -9.88 10.85
CA THR A 275 11.92 -11.30 10.65
C THR A 275 13.18 -12.12 10.32
N VAL A 276 13.97 -11.67 9.35
CA VAL A 276 15.22 -12.35 8.98
C VAL A 276 16.21 -12.37 10.16
N HIS A 277 16.32 -11.26 10.89
CA HIS A 277 17.13 -11.20 12.11
C HIS A 277 16.72 -12.27 13.14
N ASN A 278 15.40 -12.41 13.38
CA ASN A 278 14.89 -13.42 14.31
C ASN A 278 15.18 -14.86 13.85
N ILE A 279 15.00 -15.13 12.55
CA ILE A 279 15.29 -16.46 11.98
C ILE A 279 16.78 -16.82 12.13
N ILE A 280 17.68 -15.93 11.74
CA ILE A 280 19.14 -16.16 11.78
C ILE A 280 19.64 -16.36 13.22
N ASN A 281 19.06 -15.63 14.18
CA ASN A 281 19.51 -15.66 15.57
C ASN A 281 18.67 -16.59 16.46
N ASN A 282 17.74 -17.38 15.87
CA ASN A 282 16.85 -18.30 16.58
C ASN A 282 16.03 -17.61 17.69
N ILE A 283 15.57 -16.37 17.43
CA ILE A 283 14.75 -15.61 18.36
C ILE A 283 13.28 -16.04 18.16
N SER A 284 12.67 -16.64 19.19
CA SER A 284 11.30 -17.11 19.14
C SER A 284 10.25 -16.02 19.29
N SER A 285 10.58 -14.92 20.00
CA SER A 285 9.68 -13.77 20.12
C SER A 285 9.53 -13.07 18.78
N LYS A 286 8.32 -12.64 18.45
CA LYS A 286 7.99 -11.89 17.25
C LYS A 286 7.57 -10.44 17.57
N GLU A 287 7.72 -10.01 18.81
CA GLU A 287 7.27 -8.70 19.26
C GLU A 287 8.00 -7.54 18.54
N ASN A 288 9.31 -7.69 18.28
CA ASN A 288 10.06 -6.69 17.54
C ASN A 288 9.48 -6.46 16.14
N ILE A 289 9.00 -7.50 15.47
CA ILE A 289 8.39 -7.42 14.13
C ILE A 289 7.05 -6.66 14.21
N TRP A 290 6.21 -6.97 15.22
CA TRP A 290 4.93 -6.29 15.42
C TRP A 290 5.06 -4.86 15.92
N ASN A 291 6.19 -4.51 16.54
CA ASN A 291 6.47 -3.19 17.12
C ASN A 291 7.21 -2.23 16.17
N VAL A 292 7.50 -2.63 14.93
CA VAL A 292 8.10 -1.75 13.92
C VAL A 292 7.23 -0.50 13.71
N ASN A 293 5.91 -0.65 13.67
CA ASN A 293 4.96 0.45 13.63
C ASN A 293 3.97 0.32 14.80
N THR A 294 4.03 1.28 15.72
CA THR A 294 3.17 1.30 16.92
C THR A 294 1.98 2.25 16.81
N GLU A 295 1.80 2.94 15.69
CA GLU A 295 0.65 3.82 15.47
C GLU A 295 -0.64 2.98 15.42
N LYS A 296 -1.54 3.26 16.39
CA LYS A 296 -2.83 2.57 16.52
C LYS A 296 -3.98 3.32 15.86
N GLU A 297 -3.74 4.54 15.39
CA GLU A 297 -4.73 5.42 14.80
C GLU A 297 -4.24 5.90 13.45
N TYR A 298 -5.15 5.89 12.48
CA TYR A 298 -4.92 6.44 11.16
C TYR A 298 -5.38 7.90 11.16
N HIS A 299 -4.46 8.81 10.97
CA HIS A 299 -4.71 10.26 11.09
C HIS A 299 -5.05 10.96 9.77
N GLU A 300 -5.49 10.25 8.76
CA GLU A 300 -6.14 10.94 7.64
C GLU A 300 -7.50 11.46 8.11
N SER A 301 -7.63 12.78 8.19
CA SER A 301 -8.91 13.44 8.49
C SER A 301 -9.98 13.03 7.49
N LYS A 302 -11.17 12.73 8.03
CA LYS A 302 -12.36 12.41 7.24
C LYS A 302 -12.77 13.56 6.35
#